data_525091a405b96f0657be1678694495aa
#
_entry.id   525091a405b96f0657be1678694495aa
#
_cell.length_a   1.000
_cell.length_b   1.000
_cell.length_c   1.000
_cell.angle_alpha   90.00
_cell.angle_beta   90.00
_cell.angle_gamma   90.00
#
_symmetry.space_group_name_H-M   'P 1'
#
loop_
_entity.id
_entity.type
_entity.pdbx_description
1 polymer ?
#
loop_
_entity_poly.entity_id
_entity_poly.type
_entity_poly.pdbx_seq_one_letter_code
_entity_poly.pdbx_strand_id
1 'polypeptide(L)'
;QLATIIYTSGTTGRPKGVELTHGNFLTLAENASEEIAEVVKGQGASTLLFLPLAHVFARFIEVLAVTAGVRMGHSSDLKALLDDFATFKPTFVLAVPRVFEKIYNSAEAKAEAGGKGKIFAGATAAAIAWSQAQDTGAVPLGLRVRHAVFDKLVYAKLRDAMGGEIQ
;
A
#
# COMPACT_ATOMS: atom_id res chain seq x y z
N GLN A 1 20.48 5.38 -22.67
CA GLN A 1 19.44 6.05 -23.46
C GLN A 1 18.41 6.67 -22.51
N LEU A 2 17.95 7.92 -22.79
CA LEU A 2 16.94 8.62 -22.01
C LEU A 2 15.59 7.86 -22.09
N ALA A 3 14.95 7.65 -20.94
CA ALA A 3 13.64 7.01 -20.85
C ALA A 3 12.51 8.03 -20.65
N THR A 4 12.72 8.99 -19.74
CA THR A 4 11.72 10.00 -19.40
C THR A 4 12.34 11.20 -18.74
N ILE A 5 11.59 12.31 -18.74
CA ILE A 5 11.92 13.52 -17.98
C ILE A 5 10.79 13.74 -16.96
N ILE A 6 11.13 13.80 -15.68
CA ILE A 6 10.17 14.10 -14.62
C ILE A 6 10.47 15.48 -14.04
N TYR A 7 9.47 16.36 -14.11
CA TYR A 7 9.60 17.71 -13.58
C TYR A 7 9.35 17.76 -12.08
N THR A 8 10.24 18.45 -11.39
CA THR A 8 10.13 18.74 -9.96
C THR A 8 9.97 20.25 -9.73
N SER A 9 9.30 20.64 -8.65
CA SER A 9 9.26 22.03 -8.21
C SER A 9 10.67 22.43 -7.75
N GLY A 10 11.39 23.17 -8.57
CA GLY A 10 12.73 23.67 -8.19
C GLY A 10 12.65 24.64 -7.00
N THR A 11 13.65 24.61 -6.12
CA THR A 11 13.79 25.54 -5.00
C THR A 11 13.85 27.02 -5.42
N THR A 12 14.13 27.29 -6.69
CA THR A 12 14.24 28.63 -7.28
C THR A 12 12.96 29.08 -8.00
N GLY A 13 11.83 28.35 -7.81
CA GLY A 13 10.52 28.68 -8.43
C GLY A 13 10.34 28.24 -9.89
N ARG A 14 11.39 27.82 -10.60
CA ARG A 14 11.28 27.23 -11.93
C ARG A 14 11.33 25.71 -11.87
N PRO A 15 10.39 24.98 -12.50
CA PRO A 15 10.45 23.54 -12.58
C PRO A 15 11.75 23.07 -13.23
N LYS A 16 12.35 22.02 -12.66
CA LYS A 16 13.54 21.36 -13.20
C LYS A 16 13.16 19.99 -13.73
N GLY A 17 13.54 19.69 -14.97
CA GLY A 17 13.37 18.36 -15.56
C GLY A 17 14.52 17.43 -15.13
N VAL A 18 14.19 16.35 -14.46
CA VAL A 18 15.13 15.29 -14.11
C VAL A 18 15.13 14.27 -15.23
N GLU A 19 16.26 14.10 -15.89
CA GLU A 19 16.44 13.11 -16.95
C GLU A 19 16.71 11.74 -16.33
N LEU A 20 15.84 10.77 -16.62
CA LEU A 20 15.95 9.40 -16.17
C LEU A 20 16.18 8.48 -17.37
N THR A 21 17.19 7.64 -17.26
CA THR A 21 17.54 6.66 -18.28
C THR A 21 16.84 5.32 -18.07
N HIS A 22 16.77 4.48 -19.11
CA HIS A 22 16.34 3.09 -18.96
C HIS A 22 17.18 2.34 -17.92
N GLY A 23 18.51 2.59 -17.88
CA GLY A 23 19.39 1.98 -16.89
C GLY A 23 19.03 2.34 -15.46
N ASN A 24 18.66 3.60 -15.17
CA ASN A 24 18.24 3.99 -13.83
C ASN A 24 17.02 3.19 -13.35
N PHE A 25 16.00 3.04 -14.21
CA PHE A 25 14.80 2.29 -13.85
C PHE A 25 15.07 0.78 -13.73
N LEU A 26 15.80 0.19 -14.67
CA LEU A 26 16.08 -1.25 -14.67
C LEU A 26 16.90 -1.64 -13.43
N THR A 27 18.01 -0.95 -13.17
CA THR A 27 18.84 -1.25 -11.99
C THR A 27 18.05 -1.13 -10.69
N LEU A 28 17.22 -0.08 -10.56
CA LEU A 28 16.37 0.09 -9.39
C LEU A 28 15.33 -1.02 -9.28
N ALA A 29 14.67 -1.39 -10.39
CA ALA A 29 13.65 -2.42 -10.40
C ALA A 29 14.22 -3.82 -10.12
N GLU A 30 15.40 -4.14 -10.67
CA GLU A 30 16.11 -5.38 -10.40
C GLU A 30 16.47 -5.50 -8.91
N ASN A 31 17.12 -4.48 -8.33
CA ASN A 31 17.48 -4.46 -6.92
C ASN A 31 16.25 -4.56 -6.01
N ALA A 32 15.20 -3.80 -6.30
CA ALA A 32 13.96 -3.87 -5.54
C ALA A 32 13.28 -5.23 -5.68
N SER A 33 13.27 -5.82 -6.87
CA SER A 33 12.70 -7.16 -7.10
C SER A 33 13.41 -8.25 -6.30
N GLU A 34 14.71 -8.12 -6.04
CA GLU A 34 15.44 -9.04 -5.15
C GLU A 34 15.12 -8.78 -3.68
N GLU A 35 15.10 -7.51 -3.26
CA GLU A 35 14.85 -7.14 -1.86
C GLU A 35 13.45 -7.53 -1.37
N ILE A 36 12.43 -7.37 -2.24
CA ILE A 36 11.04 -7.73 -1.93
C ILE A 36 10.58 -8.97 -2.73
N ALA A 37 11.50 -9.92 -2.99
CA ALA A 37 11.23 -11.09 -3.83
C ALA A 37 10.03 -11.91 -3.32
N GLU A 38 9.86 -12.05 -2.03
CA GLU A 38 8.74 -12.77 -1.41
C GLU A 38 7.38 -12.20 -1.83
N VAL A 39 7.31 -10.88 -2.07
CA VAL A 39 6.08 -10.17 -2.44
C VAL A 39 5.86 -10.18 -3.96
N VAL A 40 6.91 -9.88 -4.74
CA VAL A 40 6.77 -9.64 -6.20
C VAL A 40 6.99 -10.89 -7.05
N LYS A 41 7.71 -11.90 -6.53
CA LYS A 41 7.97 -13.17 -7.24
C LYS A 41 7.02 -14.30 -6.81
N GLY A 42 6.06 -14.02 -5.93
CA GLY A 42 5.03 -14.98 -5.52
C GLY A 42 4.13 -15.41 -6.68
N GLN A 43 3.62 -16.64 -6.62
CA GLN A 43 2.67 -17.12 -7.64
C GLN A 43 1.41 -16.24 -7.67
N GLY A 44 1.12 -15.66 -8.83
CA GLY A 44 -0.03 -14.78 -9.00
C GLY A 44 0.14 -13.37 -8.44
N ALA A 45 1.41 -12.96 -8.16
CA ALA A 45 1.72 -11.61 -7.67
C ALA A 45 1.01 -10.53 -8.49
N SER A 46 0.31 -9.63 -7.80
CA SER A 46 -0.49 -8.59 -8.44
C SER A 46 -0.56 -7.32 -7.61
N THR A 47 -0.58 -6.18 -8.28
CA THR A 47 -0.68 -4.87 -7.64
C THR A 47 -1.63 -3.94 -8.39
N LEU A 48 -2.20 -2.98 -7.69
CA LEU A 48 -3.05 -1.94 -8.27
C LEU A 48 -2.31 -0.60 -8.22
N LEU A 49 -2.03 -0.03 -9.39
CA LEU A 49 -1.40 1.27 -9.53
C LEU A 49 -2.47 2.37 -9.64
N PHE A 50 -2.47 3.28 -8.68
CA PHE A 50 -3.39 4.42 -8.60
C PHE A 50 -2.65 5.76 -8.38
N LEU A 51 -1.32 5.71 -8.34
CA LEU A 51 -0.50 6.90 -8.22
C LEU A 51 -0.29 7.54 -9.60
N PRO A 52 -0.23 8.89 -9.69
CA PRO A 52 0.00 9.58 -10.94
C PRO A 52 1.37 9.25 -11.56
N LEU A 53 1.39 8.81 -12.82
CA LEU A 53 2.62 8.49 -13.56
C LEU A 53 3.52 9.71 -13.81
N ALA A 54 3.06 10.92 -13.50
CA ALA A 54 3.89 12.13 -13.47
C ALA A 54 4.95 12.11 -12.36
N HIS A 55 4.79 11.26 -11.34
CA HIS A 55 5.73 11.09 -10.25
C HIS A 55 6.61 9.85 -10.43
N VAL A 56 7.89 9.98 -10.06
CA VAL A 56 8.89 8.91 -10.21
C VAL A 56 8.48 7.61 -9.54
N PHE A 57 7.84 7.67 -8.37
CA PHE A 57 7.44 6.48 -7.63
C PHE A 57 6.43 5.61 -8.39
N ALA A 58 5.43 6.23 -9.02
CA ALA A 58 4.48 5.50 -9.85
C ALA A 58 5.15 4.85 -11.07
N ARG A 59 6.06 5.57 -11.72
CA ARG A 59 6.87 5.03 -12.83
C ARG A 59 7.74 3.86 -12.39
N PHE A 60 8.33 3.97 -11.21
CA PHE A 60 9.11 2.87 -10.63
C PHE A 60 8.24 1.62 -10.42
N ILE A 61 7.03 1.75 -9.86
CA ILE A 61 6.11 0.62 -9.66
C ILE A 61 5.76 -0.05 -11.00
N GLU A 62 5.51 0.77 -12.04
CA GLU A 62 5.22 0.27 -13.39
C GLU A 62 6.38 -0.58 -13.94
N VAL A 63 7.60 -0.07 -13.86
CA VAL A 63 8.80 -0.78 -14.33
C VAL A 63 9.06 -2.03 -13.48
N LEU A 64 8.93 -1.94 -12.16
CA LEU A 64 9.07 -3.07 -11.25
C LEU A 64 8.08 -4.20 -11.60
N ALA A 65 6.81 -3.85 -11.83
CA ALA A 65 5.79 -4.83 -12.19
C ALA A 65 6.11 -5.55 -13.49
N VAL A 66 6.59 -4.83 -14.51
CA VAL A 66 7.02 -5.43 -15.79
C VAL A 66 8.26 -6.30 -15.60
N THR A 67 9.27 -5.83 -14.85
CA THR A 67 10.53 -6.55 -14.63
C THR A 67 10.30 -7.84 -13.85
N ALA A 68 9.44 -7.82 -12.83
CA ALA A 68 9.14 -8.97 -11.98
C ALA A 68 8.00 -9.87 -12.52
N GLY A 69 7.36 -9.51 -13.64
CA GLY A 69 6.25 -10.28 -14.20
C GLY A 69 4.96 -10.20 -13.37
N VAL A 70 4.77 -9.12 -12.61
CA VAL A 70 3.61 -8.88 -11.75
C VAL A 70 2.41 -8.45 -12.58
N ARG A 71 1.24 -9.02 -12.32
CA ARG A 71 -0.03 -8.55 -12.89
C ARG A 71 -0.39 -7.18 -12.30
N MET A 72 -0.50 -6.16 -13.15
CA MET A 72 -0.78 -4.81 -12.70
C MET A 72 -2.12 -4.30 -13.25
N GLY A 73 -2.99 -3.81 -12.36
CA GLY A 73 -4.17 -3.03 -12.69
C GLY A 73 -3.92 -1.53 -12.52
N HIS A 74 -4.73 -0.71 -13.19
CA HIS A 74 -4.70 0.74 -13.05
C HIS A 74 -6.03 1.24 -12.52
N SER A 75 -5.99 2.14 -11.52
CA SER A 75 -7.13 2.90 -11.04
C SER A 75 -6.88 4.39 -11.26
N SER A 76 -7.79 5.06 -11.94
CA SER A 76 -7.69 6.50 -12.26
C SER A 76 -8.42 7.38 -11.24
N ASP A 77 -9.32 6.82 -10.43
CA ASP A 77 -10.13 7.56 -9.46
C ASP A 77 -9.89 7.05 -8.03
N LEU A 78 -9.26 7.88 -7.22
CA LEU A 78 -9.05 7.59 -5.79
C LEU A 78 -10.37 7.47 -4.98
N LYS A 79 -11.52 7.88 -5.54
CA LYS A 79 -12.81 7.68 -4.88
C LYS A 79 -13.33 6.25 -5.07
N ALA A 80 -13.03 5.66 -6.22
CA ALA A 80 -13.38 4.26 -6.54
C ALA A 80 -12.34 3.24 -6.04
N LEU A 81 -11.25 3.70 -5.41
CA LEU A 81 -10.10 2.86 -5.07
C LEU A 81 -10.45 1.61 -4.24
N LEU A 82 -11.39 1.71 -3.28
CA LEU A 82 -11.80 0.55 -2.49
C LEU A 82 -12.60 -0.47 -3.32
N ASP A 83 -13.44 0.01 -4.24
CA ASP A 83 -14.20 -0.86 -5.15
C ASP A 83 -13.25 -1.54 -6.15
N ASP A 84 -12.24 -0.81 -6.61
CA ASP A 84 -11.18 -1.34 -7.48
C ASP A 84 -10.33 -2.39 -6.73
N PHE A 85 -9.99 -2.18 -5.46
CA PHE A 85 -9.33 -3.19 -4.63
C PHE A 85 -10.18 -4.44 -4.48
N ALA A 86 -11.47 -4.29 -4.18
CA ALA A 86 -12.39 -5.41 -4.01
C ALA A 86 -12.55 -6.24 -5.30
N THR A 87 -12.49 -5.58 -6.46
CA THR A 87 -12.64 -6.22 -7.78
C THR A 87 -11.34 -6.86 -8.26
N PHE A 88 -10.23 -6.11 -8.20
CA PHE A 88 -8.93 -6.55 -8.73
C PHE A 88 -8.22 -7.55 -7.81
N LYS A 89 -8.40 -7.42 -6.49
CA LYS A 89 -7.79 -8.25 -5.43
C LYS A 89 -6.28 -8.32 -5.56
N PRO A 90 -5.56 -7.22 -5.35
CA PRO A 90 -4.10 -7.23 -5.41
C PRO A 90 -3.52 -8.06 -4.27
N THR A 91 -2.37 -8.72 -4.52
CA THR A 91 -1.64 -9.44 -3.47
C THR A 91 -0.71 -8.53 -2.68
N PHE A 92 -0.33 -7.38 -3.23
CA PHE A 92 0.40 -6.33 -2.54
C PHE A 92 0.06 -4.95 -3.09
N VAL A 93 0.37 -3.92 -2.30
CA VAL A 93 0.13 -2.52 -2.68
C VAL A 93 1.34 -1.67 -2.32
N LEU A 94 1.86 -0.95 -3.29
CA LEU A 94 2.87 0.09 -3.08
C LEU A 94 2.19 1.46 -3.09
N ALA A 95 2.20 2.14 -1.95
CA ALA A 95 1.50 3.39 -1.77
C ALA A 95 2.26 4.35 -0.85
N VAL A 96 1.88 5.61 -0.91
CA VAL A 96 2.36 6.62 0.04
C VAL A 96 1.48 6.64 1.29
N PRO A 97 2.00 7.03 2.47
CA PRO A 97 1.27 7.00 3.75
C PRO A 97 -0.11 7.68 3.70
N ARG A 98 -0.24 8.75 2.94
CA ARG A 98 -1.49 9.51 2.78
C ARG A 98 -2.68 8.67 2.28
N VAL A 99 -2.41 7.63 1.51
CA VAL A 99 -3.45 6.74 1.01
C VAL A 99 -3.98 5.85 2.12
N PHE A 100 -3.10 5.30 2.95
CA PHE A 100 -3.49 4.50 4.11
C PHE A 100 -4.24 5.34 5.16
N GLU A 101 -3.81 6.58 5.40
CA GLU A 101 -4.56 7.53 6.24
C GLU A 101 -5.98 7.75 5.72
N LYS A 102 -6.16 7.91 4.41
CA LYS A 102 -7.50 8.09 3.81
C LYS A 102 -8.37 6.86 3.98
N ILE A 103 -7.82 5.66 3.81
CA ILE A 103 -8.54 4.40 4.01
C ILE A 103 -8.95 4.27 5.49
N TYR A 104 -8.03 4.53 6.41
CA TYR A 104 -8.27 4.51 7.84
C TYR A 104 -9.39 5.48 8.23
N ASN A 105 -9.29 6.76 7.85
CA ASN A 105 -10.27 7.79 8.18
C ASN A 105 -11.66 7.44 7.60
N SER A 106 -11.71 6.86 6.41
CA SER A 106 -12.98 6.41 5.81
C SER A 106 -13.60 5.26 6.59
N ALA A 107 -12.79 4.31 7.06
CA ALA A 107 -13.25 3.19 7.86
C ALA A 107 -13.72 3.64 9.25
N GLU A 108 -12.99 4.57 9.89
CA GLU A 108 -13.34 5.19 11.17
C GLU A 108 -14.69 5.90 11.08
N ALA A 109 -14.86 6.78 10.08
CA ALA A 109 -16.12 7.51 9.87
C ALA A 109 -17.31 6.55 9.64
N LYS A 110 -17.12 5.46 8.89
CA LYS A 110 -18.15 4.42 8.71
C LYS A 110 -18.47 3.70 10.03
N ALA A 111 -17.47 3.43 10.85
CA ALA A 111 -17.64 2.78 12.15
C ALA A 111 -18.40 3.72 13.11
N GLU A 112 -18.09 4.99 13.13
CA GLU A 112 -18.79 6.02 13.94
C GLU A 112 -20.26 6.15 13.52
N ALA A 113 -20.52 6.32 12.23
CA ALA A 113 -21.89 6.37 11.69
C ALA A 113 -22.70 5.11 12.00
N GLY A 114 -22.05 3.95 12.10
CA GLY A 114 -22.67 2.68 12.49
C GLY A 114 -22.73 2.42 14.00
N GLY A 115 -22.41 3.41 14.85
CA GLY A 115 -22.41 3.26 16.31
C GLY A 115 -21.29 2.35 16.87
N LYS A 116 -20.27 2.06 16.06
CA LYS A 116 -19.16 1.14 16.39
C LYS A 116 -17.82 1.85 16.60
N GLY A 117 -17.82 3.19 16.73
CA GLY A 117 -16.61 4.01 16.88
C GLY A 117 -15.73 3.55 18.04
N LYS A 118 -16.31 3.22 19.22
CA LYS A 118 -15.55 2.70 20.37
C LYS A 118 -14.87 1.36 20.09
N ILE A 119 -15.50 0.48 19.31
CA ILE A 119 -14.93 -0.81 18.90
C ILE A 119 -13.76 -0.57 17.97
N PHE A 120 -13.92 0.33 17.01
CA PHE A 120 -12.86 0.69 16.05
C PHE A 120 -11.65 1.32 16.77
N ALA A 121 -11.86 2.27 17.66
CA ALA A 121 -10.80 2.88 18.48
C ALA A 121 -10.06 1.84 19.34
N GLY A 122 -10.81 0.89 19.95
CA GLY A 122 -10.22 -0.23 20.69
C GLY A 122 -9.38 -1.16 19.82
N ALA A 123 -9.81 -1.41 18.58
CA ALA A 123 -9.07 -2.18 17.60
C ALA A 123 -7.77 -1.46 17.18
N THR A 124 -7.86 -0.16 16.87
CA THR A 124 -6.69 0.66 16.54
C THR A 124 -5.64 0.62 17.65
N ALA A 125 -6.05 0.85 18.91
CA ALA A 125 -5.14 0.77 20.04
C ALA A 125 -4.51 -0.62 20.21
N ALA A 126 -5.26 -1.69 19.94
CA ALA A 126 -4.74 -3.05 20.00
C ALA A 126 -3.75 -3.35 18.85
N ALA A 127 -3.99 -2.83 17.65
CA ALA A 127 -3.07 -2.99 16.51
C ALA A 127 -1.74 -2.27 16.75
N ILE A 128 -1.78 -1.04 17.27
CA ILE A 128 -0.57 -0.27 17.61
C ILE A 128 0.23 -1.00 18.69
N ALA A 129 -0.41 -1.44 19.77
CA ALA A 129 0.25 -2.18 20.86
C ALA A 129 0.84 -3.50 20.35
N TRP A 130 0.15 -4.18 19.43
CA TRP A 130 0.64 -5.41 18.80
C TRP A 130 1.92 -5.15 18.01
N SER A 131 1.93 -4.15 17.12
CA SER A 131 3.10 -3.77 16.34
C SER A 131 4.30 -3.45 17.23
N GLN A 132 4.11 -2.60 18.26
CA GLN A 132 5.16 -2.23 19.21
C GLN A 132 5.68 -3.43 20.01
N ALA A 133 4.82 -4.39 20.36
CA ALA A 133 5.24 -5.59 21.08
C ALA A 133 6.07 -6.53 20.20
N GLN A 134 5.84 -6.56 18.90
CA GLN A 134 6.67 -7.33 17.96
C GLN A 134 8.11 -6.80 17.89
N ASP A 135 8.30 -5.48 17.94
CA ASP A 135 9.63 -4.86 17.96
C ASP A 135 10.44 -5.25 19.20
N THR A 136 9.77 -5.54 20.32
CA THR A 136 10.42 -5.99 21.56
C THR A 136 10.59 -7.51 21.67
N GLY A 137 10.10 -8.28 20.70
CA GLY A 137 10.22 -9.73 20.62
C GLY A 137 9.29 -10.53 21.55
N ALA A 138 8.46 -9.88 22.37
CA ALA A 138 7.55 -10.55 23.29
C ALA A 138 6.15 -9.94 23.29
N VAL A 139 5.18 -10.69 22.76
CA VAL A 139 3.77 -10.26 22.75
C VAL A 139 3.04 -10.88 23.95
N PRO A 140 2.54 -10.08 24.93
CA PRO A 140 1.80 -10.57 26.08
C PRO A 140 0.54 -11.37 25.67
N LEU A 141 0.22 -12.43 26.43
CA LEU A 141 -0.91 -13.31 26.13
C LEU A 141 -2.25 -12.54 26.03
N GLY A 142 -2.49 -11.60 26.93
CA GLY A 142 -3.68 -10.75 26.91
C GLY A 142 -3.81 -9.92 25.63
N LEU A 143 -2.68 -9.43 25.11
CA LEU A 143 -2.66 -8.68 23.85
C LEU A 143 -2.91 -9.60 22.64
N ARG A 144 -2.39 -10.85 22.68
CA ARG A 144 -2.66 -11.86 21.63
C ARG A 144 -4.15 -12.18 21.55
N VAL A 145 -4.81 -12.40 22.67
CA VAL A 145 -6.26 -12.65 22.71
C VAL A 145 -7.03 -11.44 22.22
N ARG A 146 -6.69 -10.25 22.70
CA ARG A 146 -7.34 -9.00 22.29
C ARG A 146 -7.19 -8.75 20.78
N HIS A 147 -5.99 -8.96 20.25
CA HIS A 147 -5.72 -8.83 18.81
C HIS A 147 -6.57 -9.82 18.00
N ALA A 148 -6.63 -11.10 18.40
CA ALA A 148 -7.43 -12.12 17.73
C ALA A 148 -8.93 -11.81 17.74
N VAL A 149 -9.46 -11.20 18.81
CA VAL A 149 -10.86 -10.74 18.85
C VAL A 149 -11.10 -9.62 17.87
N PHE A 150 -10.23 -8.60 17.84
CA PHE A 150 -10.35 -7.49 16.91
C PHE A 150 -10.05 -7.90 15.45
N ASP A 151 -9.28 -8.94 15.25
CA ASP A 151 -9.06 -9.49 13.91
C ASP A 151 -10.40 -9.90 13.27
N LYS A 152 -11.21 -10.67 13.98
CA LYS A 152 -12.52 -11.10 13.49
C LYS A 152 -13.54 -9.96 13.37
N LEU A 153 -13.50 -8.98 14.27
CA LEU A 153 -14.49 -7.92 14.34
C LEU A 153 -14.21 -6.76 13.39
N VAL A 154 -12.93 -6.43 13.17
CA VAL A 154 -12.50 -5.21 12.47
C VAL A 154 -11.50 -5.52 11.37
N TYR A 155 -10.34 -6.16 11.66
CA TYR A 155 -9.25 -6.25 10.69
C TYR A 155 -9.58 -7.13 9.49
N ALA A 156 -10.30 -8.25 9.70
CA ALA A 156 -10.76 -9.08 8.59
C ALA A 156 -11.61 -8.28 7.60
N LYS A 157 -12.52 -7.43 8.10
CA LYS A 157 -13.37 -6.58 7.24
C LYS A 157 -12.58 -5.51 6.50
N LEU A 158 -11.51 -4.99 7.11
CA LEU A 158 -10.62 -4.04 6.43
C LEU A 158 -9.82 -4.73 5.33
N ARG A 159 -9.30 -5.95 5.60
CA ARG A 159 -8.63 -6.75 4.58
C ARG A 159 -9.58 -7.10 3.43
N ASP A 160 -10.80 -7.53 3.74
CA ASP A 160 -11.81 -7.84 2.73
C ASP A 160 -12.14 -6.62 1.86
N ALA A 161 -12.26 -5.43 2.47
CA ALA A 161 -12.47 -4.17 1.74
C ALA A 161 -11.30 -3.79 0.84
N MET A 162 -10.11 -4.30 1.12
CA MET A 162 -8.92 -4.14 0.28
C MET A 162 -8.69 -5.33 -0.67
N GLY A 163 -9.67 -6.21 -0.83
CA GLY A 163 -9.63 -7.35 -1.75
C GLY A 163 -9.32 -8.69 -1.11
N GLY A 164 -8.92 -8.74 0.15
CA GLY A 164 -8.70 -9.97 0.93
C GLY A 164 -7.39 -10.73 0.67
N GLU A 165 -6.65 -10.37 -0.38
CA GLU A 165 -5.46 -11.09 -0.85
C GLU A 165 -4.14 -10.39 -0.48
N ILE A 166 -4.18 -9.18 0.11
CA ILE A 166 -2.98 -8.41 0.48
C ILE A 166 -2.26 -9.09 1.64
N GLN A 167 -0.97 -9.38 1.43
CA GLN A 167 -0.04 -9.99 2.38
C GLN A 167 0.73 -8.94 3.18
#